data_f7bb6b3bbc647d5f3f639e794ddbcaab
#
_entry.id   f7bb6b3bbc647d5f3f639e794ddbcaab
#
_cell.length_a   1.000
_cell.length_b   1.000
_cell.length_c   1.000
_cell.angle_alpha   90.00
_cell.angle_beta   90.00
_cell.angle_gamma   90.00
#
_symmetry.space_group_name_H-M   'P 1'
#
loop_
_entity.id
_entity.type
_entity.pdbx_description
1 polymer ?
#
loop_
_entity_poly.entity_id
_entity_poly.type
_entity_poly.pdbx_seq_one_letter_code
_entity_poly.pdbx_strand_id
1 'polypeptide(L)'
;MLEVSPTASPGEIRHAYRHALARYHPDKVQHLGAEFHEIAAAKTAEITEAYRTLSNPSARTVYDSRVAAAAAPSRGDGEFSDDRAKAMELVRRAVLERVRDALRQEFGSCKETPVHGFDVASTSPKTWRRRQLRFLVRMVPAVDAAAVENVVATAQGLIRDNHPEICLLVMGEAVAPAADLGRAIDDLRRRSLQAGIQLIVVPIDIRTWSAHVPADAPSKVRALVQRLRAA
;
A
#
# COMPACT_ATOMS: atom_id res chain seq x y z
N MET A 1 19.82 -0.13 -14.07
CA MET A 1 21.26 -0.47 -14.02
C MET A 1 22.14 0.53 -14.76
N LEU A 2 22.09 0.60 -16.10
CA LEU A 2 22.85 1.61 -16.87
C LEU A 2 22.08 2.91 -17.09
N GLU A 3 20.80 2.95 -16.82
CA GLU A 3 19.92 4.13 -16.91
C GLU A 3 20.00 4.85 -18.28
N VAL A 4 20.09 4.05 -19.36
CA VAL A 4 20.14 4.56 -20.73
C VAL A 4 18.78 4.44 -21.42
N SER A 5 18.52 5.34 -22.39
CA SER A 5 17.32 5.26 -23.23
C SER A 5 17.29 3.96 -24.04
N PRO A 6 16.11 3.39 -24.34
CA PRO A 6 15.98 2.28 -25.30
C PRO A 6 16.61 2.58 -26.65
N THR A 7 16.66 3.84 -27.06
CA THR A 7 17.25 4.31 -28.31
C THR A 7 18.71 4.75 -28.17
N ALA A 8 19.35 4.46 -27.02
CA ALA A 8 20.72 4.92 -26.76
C ALA A 8 21.72 4.36 -27.80
N SER A 9 22.60 5.24 -28.24
CA SER A 9 23.71 4.92 -29.14
C SER A 9 24.78 4.06 -28.43
N PRO A 10 25.63 3.32 -29.18
CA PRO A 10 26.74 2.58 -28.60
C PRO A 10 27.72 3.47 -27.79
N GLY A 11 27.83 4.74 -28.15
CA GLY A 11 28.63 5.73 -27.41
C GLY A 11 28.06 6.06 -26.05
N GLU A 12 26.76 6.31 -25.98
CA GLU A 12 26.03 6.59 -24.75
C GLU A 12 26.05 5.39 -23.79
N ILE A 13 25.85 4.17 -24.32
CA ILE A 13 25.94 2.93 -23.52
C ILE A 13 27.33 2.78 -22.91
N ARG A 14 28.39 3.05 -23.70
CA ARG A 14 29.78 3.00 -23.23
C ARG A 14 30.07 4.08 -22.17
N HIS A 15 29.50 5.27 -22.33
CA HIS A 15 29.65 6.34 -21.38
C HIS A 15 28.96 6.00 -20.05
N ALA A 16 27.71 5.53 -20.10
CA ALA A 16 26.95 5.11 -18.94
C ALA A 16 27.63 3.95 -18.18
N TYR A 17 28.18 2.97 -18.91
CA TYR A 17 28.95 1.88 -18.32
C TYR A 17 30.17 2.38 -17.53
N ARG A 18 30.98 3.28 -18.14
CA ARG A 18 32.14 3.85 -17.43
C ARG A 18 31.75 4.64 -16.20
N HIS A 19 30.69 5.38 -16.28
CA HIS A 19 30.16 6.16 -15.17
C HIS A 19 29.66 5.26 -14.03
N ALA A 20 28.90 4.22 -14.36
CA ALA A 20 28.42 3.25 -13.39
C ALA A 20 29.56 2.46 -12.73
N LEU A 21 30.55 2.00 -13.52
CA LEU A 21 31.76 1.35 -12.98
C LEU A 21 32.55 2.25 -12.03
N ALA A 22 32.74 3.52 -12.40
CA ALA A 22 33.43 4.48 -11.53
C ALA A 22 32.69 4.74 -10.21
N ARG A 23 31.38 4.56 -10.19
CA ARG A 23 30.54 4.74 -8.99
C ARG A 23 30.63 3.53 -8.04
N TYR A 24 30.67 2.30 -8.58
CA TYR A 24 30.65 1.05 -7.82
C TYR A 24 31.98 0.30 -7.82
N HIS A 25 33.10 0.97 -8.13
CA HIS A 25 34.41 0.34 -8.15
C HIS A 25 34.78 -0.17 -6.73
N PRO A 26 35.18 -1.46 -6.58
CA PRO A 26 35.49 -2.04 -5.27
C PRO A 26 36.57 -1.28 -4.50
N ASP A 27 37.53 -0.71 -5.21
CA ASP A 27 38.62 0.10 -4.64
C ASP A 27 38.11 1.33 -3.86
N LYS A 28 36.99 1.91 -4.27
CA LYS A 28 36.38 3.06 -3.57
C LYS A 28 35.71 2.70 -2.26
N VAL A 29 35.39 1.46 -2.03
CA VAL A 29 34.68 0.98 -0.85
C VAL A 29 35.52 0.09 0.06
N GLN A 30 36.82 -0.10 -0.25
CA GLN A 30 37.74 -0.91 0.55
C GLN A 30 37.79 -0.49 2.03
N HIS A 31 37.71 0.82 2.29
CA HIS A 31 37.71 1.38 3.63
C HIS A 31 36.40 1.21 4.42
N LEU A 32 35.32 0.75 3.77
CA LEU A 32 34.00 0.60 4.39
C LEU A 32 33.72 -0.80 4.94
N GLY A 33 34.66 -1.74 4.78
CA GLY A 33 34.55 -3.11 5.27
C GLY A 33 34.15 -4.15 4.22
N ALA A 34 34.28 -5.43 4.59
CA ALA A 34 34.12 -6.57 3.68
C ALA A 34 32.73 -6.65 3.05
N GLU A 35 31.69 -6.36 3.81
CA GLU A 35 30.30 -6.39 3.34
C GLU A 35 30.05 -5.41 2.19
N PHE A 36 30.59 -4.18 2.29
CA PHE A 36 30.46 -3.18 1.22
C PHE A 36 31.29 -3.56 0.00
N HIS A 37 32.41 -4.25 0.19
CA HIS A 37 33.21 -4.78 -0.90
C HIS A 37 32.46 -5.85 -1.70
N GLU A 38 31.76 -6.77 -1.03
CA GLU A 38 30.92 -7.79 -1.67
C GLU A 38 29.76 -7.17 -2.45
N ILE A 39 29.06 -6.20 -1.87
CA ILE A 39 27.97 -5.46 -2.54
C ILE A 39 28.50 -4.73 -3.78
N ALA A 40 29.65 -4.06 -3.69
CA ALA A 40 30.25 -3.36 -4.82
C ALA A 40 30.70 -4.33 -5.92
N ALA A 41 31.25 -5.48 -5.58
CA ALA A 41 31.64 -6.52 -6.51
C ALA A 41 30.42 -7.10 -7.23
N ALA A 42 29.36 -7.41 -6.51
CA ALA A 42 28.10 -7.87 -7.10
C ALA A 42 27.50 -6.84 -8.06
N LYS A 43 27.47 -5.56 -7.68
CA LYS A 43 26.99 -4.47 -8.55
C LYS A 43 27.86 -4.27 -9.79
N THR A 44 29.15 -4.38 -9.65
CA THR A 44 30.10 -4.31 -10.77
C THR A 44 29.87 -5.46 -11.77
N ALA A 45 29.62 -6.67 -11.28
CA ALA A 45 29.28 -7.82 -12.12
C ALA A 45 27.96 -7.60 -12.88
N GLU A 46 26.92 -7.13 -12.22
CA GLU A 46 25.62 -6.79 -12.83
C GLU A 46 25.76 -5.71 -13.92
N ILE A 47 26.53 -4.64 -13.65
CA ILE A 47 26.79 -3.54 -14.59
C ILE A 47 27.56 -4.06 -15.82
N THR A 48 28.53 -4.94 -15.60
CA THR A 48 29.34 -5.53 -16.68
C THR A 48 28.49 -6.42 -17.57
N GLU A 49 27.59 -7.23 -17.00
CA GLU A 49 26.68 -8.08 -17.78
C GLU A 49 25.67 -7.26 -18.59
N ALA A 50 25.13 -6.19 -18.00
CA ALA A 50 24.26 -5.25 -18.71
C ALA A 50 24.97 -4.59 -19.88
N TYR A 51 26.23 -4.17 -19.71
CA TYR A 51 27.04 -3.60 -20.78
C TYR A 51 27.32 -4.62 -21.88
N ARG A 52 27.67 -5.86 -21.51
CA ARG A 52 27.92 -6.97 -22.46
C ARG A 52 26.71 -7.25 -23.35
N THR A 53 25.52 -7.23 -22.76
CA THR A 53 24.26 -7.42 -23.48
C THR A 53 23.97 -6.25 -24.44
N LEU A 54 24.09 -5.01 -23.98
CA LEU A 54 23.71 -3.83 -24.75
C LEU A 54 24.78 -3.38 -25.75
N SER A 55 26.06 -3.71 -25.53
CA SER A 55 27.16 -3.38 -26.45
C SER A 55 27.28 -4.35 -27.65
N ASN A 56 26.75 -5.55 -27.55
CA ASN A 56 26.71 -6.53 -28.63
C ASN A 56 25.43 -6.36 -29.43
N PRO A 57 25.49 -6.01 -30.74
CA PRO A 57 24.32 -5.76 -31.57
C PRO A 57 23.31 -6.94 -31.59
N SER A 58 23.80 -8.17 -31.68
CA SER A 58 22.94 -9.36 -31.69
C SER A 58 22.27 -9.61 -30.34
N ALA A 59 23.02 -9.50 -29.24
CA ALA A 59 22.48 -9.64 -27.89
C ALA A 59 21.51 -8.52 -27.56
N ARG A 60 21.80 -7.30 -28.01
CA ARG A 60 20.90 -6.14 -27.87
C ARG A 60 19.58 -6.36 -28.61
N THR A 61 19.64 -6.84 -29.87
CA THR A 61 18.41 -7.14 -30.63
C THR A 61 17.52 -8.16 -29.91
N VAL A 62 18.12 -9.22 -29.34
CA VAL A 62 17.38 -10.20 -28.55
C VAL A 62 16.81 -9.57 -27.27
N TYR A 63 17.58 -8.73 -26.58
CA TYR A 63 17.14 -8.00 -25.41
C TYR A 63 15.99 -7.04 -25.73
N ASP A 64 16.15 -6.20 -26.76
CA ASP A 64 15.14 -5.24 -27.21
C ASP A 64 13.85 -5.95 -27.66
N SER A 65 13.97 -7.11 -28.35
CA SER A 65 12.82 -7.95 -28.69
C SER A 65 12.08 -8.49 -27.47
N ARG A 66 12.80 -8.89 -26.43
CA ARG A 66 12.19 -9.32 -25.15
C ARG A 66 11.52 -8.16 -24.42
N VAL A 67 12.16 -6.99 -24.39
CA VAL A 67 11.59 -5.78 -23.78
C VAL A 67 10.38 -5.33 -24.58
N ALA A 68 10.44 -5.31 -25.91
CA ALA A 68 9.31 -4.99 -26.78
C ALA A 68 8.19 -6.02 -26.67
N ALA A 69 8.50 -7.30 -26.56
CA ALA A 69 7.52 -8.36 -26.29
C ALA A 69 6.90 -8.22 -24.90
N ALA A 70 7.67 -7.79 -23.90
CA ALA A 70 7.16 -7.49 -22.57
C ALA A 70 6.36 -6.15 -22.51
N ALA A 71 6.61 -5.23 -23.43
CA ALA A 71 5.86 -3.98 -23.57
C ALA A 71 4.65 -4.08 -24.53
N ALA A 72 4.64 -5.08 -25.42
CA ALA A 72 3.44 -5.42 -26.19
C ALA A 72 2.45 -6.13 -25.27
N PRO A 73 1.12 -5.88 -25.39
CA PRO A 73 0.14 -6.65 -24.64
C PRO A 73 0.22 -8.11 -25.08
N SER A 74 1.05 -8.88 -24.37
CA SER A 74 1.33 -10.27 -24.70
C SER A 74 0.11 -11.12 -24.34
N ARG A 75 -0.30 -11.96 -25.29
CA ARG A 75 -1.32 -13.00 -25.05
C ARG A 75 -0.93 -14.01 -23.95
N GLY A 76 0.28 -13.90 -23.37
CA GLY A 76 0.78 -14.71 -22.26
C GLY A 76 0.70 -14.02 -20.89
N ASP A 77 0.56 -12.67 -20.84
CA ASP A 77 0.45 -11.93 -19.58
C ASP A 77 -0.91 -12.13 -18.89
N GLY A 78 -1.89 -12.70 -19.59
CA GLY A 78 -3.19 -13.04 -19.03
C GLY A 78 -3.08 -14.04 -17.87
N GLU A 79 -2.21 -15.02 -17.97
CA GLU A 79 -2.11 -16.09 -16.97
C GLU A 79 -1.36 -15.63 -15.71
N PHE A 80 -0.23 -14.92 -15.84
CA PHE A 80 0.51 -14.37 -14.71
C PHE A 80 -0.20 -13.16 -14.08
N SER A 81 -0.90 -12.35 -14.88
CA SER A 81 -1.75 -11.25 -14.41
C SER A 81 -2.97 -11.80 -13.67
N ASP A 82 -3.57 -12.87 -14.17
CA ASP A 82 -4.72 -13.53 -13.60
C ASP A 82 -4.37 -14.24 -12.28
N ASP A 83 -3.22 -14.89 -12.21
CA ASP A 83 -2.71 -15.52 -10.98
C ASP A 83 -2.34 -14.48 -9.91
N ARG A 84 -1.74 -13.36 -10.31
CA ARG A 84 -1.47 -12.24 -9.40
C ARG A 84 -2.76 -11.58 -8.91
N ALA A 85 -3.73 -11.38 -9.79
CA ALA A 85 -5.04 -10.85 -9.42
C ALA A 85 -5.79 -11.79 -8.47
N LYS A 86 -5.75 -13.10 -8.73
CA LYS A 86 -6.31 -14.13 -7.84
C LYS A 86 -5.59 -14.15 -6.48
N ALA A 87 -4.26 -14.06 -6.46
CA ALA A 87 -3.50 -14.00 -5.22
C ALA A 87 -3.86 -12.75 -4.40
N MET A 88 -3.95 -11.58 -5.03
CA MET A 88 -4.38 -10.34 -4.37
C MET A 88 -5.82 -10.44 -3.84
N GLU A 89 -6.74 -11.07 -4.60
CA GLU A 89 -8.12 -11.27 -4.15
C GLU A 89 -8.19 -12.23 -2.96
N LEU A 90 -7.35 -13.28 -2.91
CA LEU A 90 -7.23 -14.17 -1.76
C LEU A 90 -6.74 -13.42 -0.52
N VAL A 91 -5.70 -12.60 -0.65
CA VAL A 91 -5.19 -11.75 0.43
C VAL A 91 -6.27 -10.79 0.92
N ARG A 92 -6.92 -10.10 -0.02
CA ARG A 92 -8.03 -9.19 0.29
C ARG A 92 -9.13 -9.89 1.08
N ARG A 93 -9.53 -11.06 0.62
CA ARG A 93 -10.57 -11.86 1.29
C ARG A 93 -10.16 -12.27 2.70
N ALA A 94 -8.93 -12.75 2.89
CA ALA A 94 -8.39 -13.11 4.19
C ALA A 94 -8.33 -11.90 5.16
N VAL A 95 -7.88 -10.74 4.67
CA VAL A 95 -7.85 -9.50 5.46
C VAL A 95 -9.26 -9.10 5.91
N LEU A 96 -10.23 -9.12 5.00
CA LEU A 96 -11.60 -8.74 5.31
C LEU A 96 -12.28 -9.73 6.28
N GLU A 97 -12.02 -11.03 6.16
CA GLU A 97 -12.51 -12.03 7.13
C GLU A 97 -11.91 -11.79 8.52
N ARG A 98 -10.60 -11.51 8.60
CA ARG A 98 -9.96 -11.14 9.88
C ARG A 98 -10.62 -9.92 10.52
N VAL A 99 -10.95 -8.91 9.73
CA VAL A 99 -11.68 -7.72 10.21
C VAL A 99 -13.08 -8.09 10.71
N ARG A 100 -13.82 -8.91 9.95
CA ARG A 100 -15.16 -9.37 10.37
C ARG A 100 -15.11 -10.15 11.68
N ASP A 101 -14.15 -11.03 11.82
CA ASP A 101 -13.98 -11.84 13.04
C ASP A 101 -13.61 -10.96 14.24
N ALA A 102 -12.71 -10.01 14.08
CA ALA A 102 -12.36 -9.05 15.12
C ALA A 102 -13.56 -8.18 15.53
N LEU A 103 -14.37 -7.73 14.57
CA LEU A 103 -15.61 -7.00 14.84
C LEU A 103 -16.63 -7.86 15.61
N ARG A 104 -16.83 -9.13 15.21
CA ARG A 104 -17.73 -10.06 15.92
C ARG A 104 -17.27 -10.32 17.35
N GLN A 105 -15.98 -10.50 17.57
CA GLN A 105 -15.40 -10.77 18.89
C GLN A 105 -15.48 -9.56 19.82
N GLU A 106 -15.27 -8.34 19.30
CA GLU A 106 -15.25 -7.14 20.15
C GLU A 106 -16.64 -6.52 20.37
N PHE A 107 -17.52 -6.57 19.35
CA PHE A 107 -18.82 -5.93 19.38
C PHE A 107 -19.99 -6.92 19.41
N GLY A 108 -19.73 -8.21 19.29
CA GLY A 108 -20.76 -9.23 19.21
C GLY A 108 -21.44 -9.29 17.84
N SER A 109 -22.75 -9.51 17.82
CA SER A 109 -23.53 -9.59 16.58
C SER A 109 -23.65 -8.23 15.92
N CYS A 110 -22.73 -7.91 15.01
CA CYS A 110 -22.80 -6.72 14.16
C CYS A 110 -23.70 -6.98 12.95
N LYS A 111 -24.53 -6.00 12.61
CA LYS A 111 -25.33 -6.06 11.38
C LYS A 111 -24.48 -5.57 10.20
N GLU A 112 -24.15 -6.47 9.30
CA GLU A 112 -23.47 -6.12 8.06
C GLU A 112 -24.49 -5.66 7.02
N THR A 113 -24.23 -4.55 6.36
CA THR A 113 -25.08 -3.99 5.31
C THR A 113 -24.16 -3.54 4.17
N PRO A 114 -24.29 -4.11 2.96
CA PRO A 114 -23.46 -3.69 1.83
C PRO A 114 -23.62 -2.20 1.56
N VAL A 115 -22.49 -1.52 1.41
CA VAL A 115 -22.43 -0.08 1.12
C VAL A 115 -21.51 0.15 -0.06
N HIS A 116 -22.02 0.83 -1.07
CA HIS A 116 -21.22 1.14 -2.26
C HIS A 116 -19.96 1.93 -1.89
N GLY A 117 -18.83 1.51 -2.42
CA GLY A 117 -17.54 2.16 -2.13
C GLY A 117 -16.82 1.64 -0.88
N PHE A 118 -17.38 0.64 -0.16
CA PHE A 118 -16.74 0.02 1.00
C PHE A 118 -16.73 -1.50 0.89
N ASP A 119 -15.65 -2.10 1.39
CA ASP A 119 -15.45 -3.55 1.34
C ASP A 119 -16.20 -4.27 2.46
N VAL A 120 -16.31 -3.63 3.62
CA VAL A 120 -17.16 -4.04 4.74
C VAL A 120 -17.86 -2.81 5.31
N ALA A 121 -19.14 -2.92 5.51
CA ALA A 121 -19.92 -1.95 6.26
C ALA A 121 -20.74 -2.66 7.32
N SER A 122 -20.49 -2.36 8.58
CA SER A 122 -21.05 -3.06 9.72
C SER A 122 -21.49 -2.07 10.79
N THR A 123 -22.57 -2.39 11.49
CA THR A 123 -23.11 -1.54 12.57
C THR A 123 -23.14 -2.34 13.85
N SER A 124 -22.59 -1.76 14.92
CA SER A 124 -22.61 -2.38 16.24
C SER A 124 -24.03 -2.50 16.78
N PRO A 125 -24.33 -3.47 17.64
CA PRO A 125 -25.62 -3.59 18.27
C PRO A 125 -25.95 -2.36 19.11
N LYS A 126 -27.21 -1.94 19.12
CA LYS A 126 -27.69 -0.84 19.93
C LYS A 126 -27.68 -1.25 21.40
N THR A 127 -26.95 -0.55 22.24
CA THR A 127 -26.94 -0.78 23.69
C THR A 127 -27.50 0.42 24.40
N TRP A 128 -28.17 0.21 25.56
CA TRP A 128 -28.91 1.24 26.32
C TRP A 128 -28.07 2.49 26.69
N ARG A 129 -26.76 2.33 26.84
CA ARG A 129 -25.88 3.42 27.30
C ARG A 129 -24.88 3.93 26.26
N ARG A 130 -24.86 3.40 25.03
CA ARG A 130 -23.84 3.76 24.01
C ARG A 130 -24.49 4.05 22.67
N ARG A 131 -23.98 5.06 21.99
CA ARG A 131 -24.32 5.35 20.60
C ARG A 131 -23.91 4.16 19.71
N GLN A 132 -24.67 3.89 18.67
CA GLN A 132 -24.29 2.89 17.67
C GLN A 132 -23.06 3.40 16.91
N LEU A 133 -22.11 2.50 16.71
CA LEU A 133 -20.92 2.76 15.94
C LEU A 133 -21.07 2.07 14.58
N ARG A 134 -20.91 2.82 13.52
CA ARG A 134 -20.88 2.28 12.16
C ARG A 134 -19.44 2.12 11.73
N PHE A 135 -19.05 0.91 11.38
CA PHE A 135 -17.75 0.56 10.83
C PHE A 135 -17.83 0.56 9.32
N LEU A 136 -16.95 1.30 8.68
CA LEU A 136 -16.75 1.31 7.25
C LEU A 136 -15.29 0.92 6.97
N VAL A 137 -15.08 -0.13 6.20
CA VAL A 137 -13.75 -0.64 5.87
C VAL A 137 -13.50 -0.45 4.39
N ARG A 138 -12.39 0.16 4.06
CA ARG A 138 -11.95 0.32 2.67
C ARG A 138 -10.50 -0.11 2.53
N MET A 139 -10.25 -1.03 1.61
CA MET A 139 -8.91 -1.37 1.17
C MET A 139 -8.49 -0.46 0.01
N VAL A 140 -7.30 0.10 0.12
CA VAL A 140 -6.68 0.99 -0.88
C VAL A 140 -5.25 0.51 -1.17
N PRO A 141 -4.70 0.76 -2.36
CA PRO A 141 -3.32 0.36 -2.66
C PRO A 141 -2.29 1.00 -1.73
N ALA A 142 -2.48 2.29 -1.42
CA ALA A 142 -1.66 3.03 -0.46
C ALA A 142 -2.56 3.92 0.40
N VAL A 143 -2.26 3.98 1.69
CA VAL A 143 -2.96 4.84 2.65
C VAL A 143 -2.17 6.14 2.78
N ASP A 144 -2.51 7.12 1.97
CA ASP A 144 -2.00 8.48 2.00
C ASP A 144 -3.12 9.48 2.30
N ALA A 145 -2.77 10.76 2.40
CA ALA A 145 -3.74 11.82 2.69
C ALA A 145 -4.86 11.89 1.65
N ALA A 146 -4.54 11.74 0.36
CA ALA A 146 -5.51 11.78 -0.73
C ALA A 146 -6.47 10.59 -0.69
N ALA A 147 -5.95 9.38 -0.45
CA ALA A 147 -6.78 8.18 -0.29
C ALA A 147 -7.73 8.31 0.90
N VAL A 148 -7.24 8.81 2.04
CA VAL A 148 -8.07 9.05 3.24
C VAL A 148 -9.15 10.10 2.95
N GLU A 149 -8.81 11.18 2.27
CA GLU A 149 -9.76 12.24 1.88
C GLU A 149 -10.88 11.69 0.97
N ASN A 150 -10.53 10.91 -0.04
CA ASN A 150 -11.48 10.26 -0.94
C ASN A 150 -12.42 9.30 -0.21
N VAL A 151 -11.87 8.49 0.69
CA VAL A 151 -12.67 7.52 1.47
C VAL A 151 -13.62 8.25 2.43
N VAL A 152 -13.18 9.33 3.08
CA VAL A 152 -14.01 10.17 3.94
C VAL A 152 -15.11 10.87 3.14
N ALA A 153 -14.81 11.42 1.97
CA ALA A 153 -15.80 12.04 1.08
C ALA A 153 -16.89 11.03 0.66
N THR A 154 -16.48 9.79 0.32
CA THR A 154 -17.42 8.71 0.01
C THR A 154 -18.29 8.37 1.22
N ALA A 155 -17.72 8.30 2.42
CA ALA A 155 -18.45 8.06 3.66
C ALA A 155 -19.47 9.17 3.95
N GLN A 156 -19.09 10.43 3.78
CA GLN A 156 -19.97 11.60 4.00
C GLN A 156 -21.22 11.58 3.09
N GLY A 157 -21.09 11.10 1.85
CA GLY A 157 -22.24 10.94 0.94
C GLY A 157 -23.30 9.94 1.43
N LEU A 158 -22.92 9.05 2.36
CA LEU A 158 -23.78 7.99 2.89
C LEU A 158 -24.43 8.35 4.25
N ILE A 159 -24.11 9.51 4.80
CA ILE A 159 -24.53 9.93 6.16
C ILE A 159 -25.97 10.50 6.18
N ARG A 160 -26.81 10.17 5.24
CA ARG A 160 -28.24 10.53 5.30
C ARG A 160 -29.02 9.80 6.38
N ASP A 161 -28.46 8.71 6.93
CA ASP A 161 -29.10 7.89 7.94
C ASP A 161 -28.49 8.18 9.32
N ASN A 162 -29.28 8.44 10.27
CA ASN A 162 -29.17 8.68 11.73
C ASN A 162 -28.00 7.96 12.50
N HIS A 163 -26.79 7.89 11.94
CA HIS A 163 -25.62 7.32 12.58
C HIS A 163 -24.62 8.43 12.94
N PRO A 164 -24.64 8.92 14.20
CA PRO A 164 -23.80 10.06 14.59
C PRO A 164 -22.32 9.70 14.77
N GLU A 165 -21.95 8.44 14.80
CA GLU A 165 -20.58 7.98 15.07
C GLU A 165 -20.11 6.95 14.04
N ILE A 166 -19.06 7.30 13.29
CA ILE A 166 -18.51 6.47 12.20
C ILE A 166 -17.04 6.15 12.49
N CYS A 167 -16.71 4.88 12.47
CA CYS A 167 -15.34 4.38 12.51
C CYS A 167 -14.93 3.90 11.11
N LEU A 168 -13.97 4.60 10.52
CA LEU A 168 -13.48 4.35 9.18
C LEU A 168 -12.11 3.65 9.26
N LEU A 169 -12.03 2.40 8.84
CA LEU A 169 -10.79 1.65 8.73
C LEU A 169 -10.28 1.74 7.29
N VAL A 170 -9.20 2.48 7.07
CA VAL A 170 -8.54 2.62 5.77
C VAL A 170 -7.31 1.72 5.77
N MET A 171 -7.33 0.67 4.96
CA MET A 171 -6.35 -0.40 5.01
C MET A 171 -5.57 -0.48 3.70
N GLY A 172 -4.25 -0.64 3.78
CA GLY A 172 -3.40 -0.76 2.58
C GLY A 172 -2.06 -1.42 2.86
N GLU A 173 -1.34 -1.78 1.81
CA GLU A 173 -0.01 -2.40 1.90
C GLU A 173 1.10 -1.39 2.20
N ALA A 174 0.86 -0.12 1.91
CA ALA A 174 1.74 0.99 2.22
C ALA A 174 0.97 2.07 2.97
N VAL A 175 1.54 2.60 4.03
CA VAL A 175 0.94 3.67 4.84
C VAL A 175 1.92 4.82 4.93
N ALA A 176 1.44 6.02 4.59
CA ALA A 176 2.26 7.23 4.68
C ALA A 176 2.66 7.53 6.14
N PRO A 177 3.73 8.30 6.36
CA PRO A 177 4.19 8.64 7.71
C PRO A 177 3.07 9.23 8.56
N ALA A 178 3.04 8.84 9.85
CA ALA A 178 2.00 9.25 10.80
C ALA A 178 1.86 10.79 10.94
N ALA A 179 2.95 11.54 10.74
CA ALA A 179 2.94 13.00 10.81
C ALA A 179 2.12 13.65 9.66
N ASP A 180 2.18 13.04 8.46
CA ASP A 180 1.47 13.54 7.28
C ASP A 180 -0.01 13.15 7.35
N LEU A 181 -0.30 11.90 7.70
CA LEU A 181 -1.65 11.40 7.89
C LEU A 181 -2.37 12.08 9.07
N GLY A 182 -1.66 12.35 10.17
CA GLY A 182 -2.24 12.94 11.37
C GLY A 182 -2.89 14.29 11.07
N ARG A 183 -2.17 15.18 10.37
CA ARG A 183 -2.71 16.51 10.00
C ARG A 183 -3.95 16.40 9.11
N ALA A 184 -3.90 15.56 8.07
CA ALA A 184 -5.03 15.35 7.16
C ALA A 184 -6.25 14.78 7.90
N ILE A 185 -6.05 13.79 8.76
CA ILE A 185 -7.12 13.18 9.56
C ILE A 185 -7.73 14.18 10.53
N ASP A 186 -6.93 14.98 11.21
CA ASP A 186 -7.42 16.00 12.16
C ASP A 186 -8.26 17.08 11.47
N ASP A 187 -7.88 17.50 10.27
CA ASP A 187 -8.63 18.45 9.45
C ASP A 187 -9.98 17.86 9.00
N LEU A 188 -9.97 16.62 8.52
CA LEU A 188 -11.18 15.91 8.10
C LEU A 188 -12.15 15.69 9.28
N ARG A 189 -11.62 15.32 10.44
CA ARG A 189 -12.42 15.14 11.67
C ARG A 189 -13.06 16.46 12.13
N ARG A 190 -12.32 17.58 12.09
CA ARG A 190 -12.86 18.90 12.41
C ARG A 190 -14.02 19.29 11.49
N ARG A 191 -13.85 19.10 10.17
CA ARG A 191 -14.91 19.38 9.18
C ARG A 191 -16.13 18.49 9.40
N SER A 192 -15.92 17.20 9.68
CA SER A 192 -17.01 16.25 9.95
C SER A 192 -17.76 16.59 11.23
N LEU A 193 -17.05 17.03 12.28
CA LEU A 193 -17.66 17.44 13.53
C LEU A 193 -18.53 18.69 13.36
N GLN A 194 -18.12 19.65 12.53
CA GLN A 194 -18.94 20.81 12.17
C GLN A 194 -20.24 20.41 11.46
N ALA A 195 -20.24 19.30 10.74
CA ALA A 195 -21.42 18.70 10.13
C ALA A 195 -22.23 17.80 11.08
N GLY A 196 -21.88 17.76 12.38
CA GLY A 196 -22.57 16.96 13.39
C GLY A 196 -22.19 15.47 13.39
N ILE A 197 -21.10 15.10 12.71
CA ILE A 197 -20.67 13.72 12.53
C ILE A 197 -19.39 13.49 13.33
N GLN A 198 -19.43 12.52 14.24
CA GLN A 198 -18.23 12.06 14.93
C GLN A 198 -17.52 11.01 14.06
N LEU A 199 -16.41 11.41 13.44
CA LEU A 199 -15.61 10.57 12.57
C LEU A 199 -14.35 10.09 13.29
N ILE A 200 -14.12 8.78 13.27
CA ILE A 200 -12.89 8.14 13.75
C ILE A 200 -12.24 7.50 12.53
N VAL A 201 -11.07 7.98 12.14
CA VAL A 201 -10.31 7.42 11.01
C VAL A 201 -9.12 6.65 11.56
N VAL A 202 -8.99 5.40 11.15
CA VAL A 202 -7.91 4.51 11.56
C VAL A 202 -7.22 3.96 10.32
N PRO A 203 -6.08 4.54 9.93
CA PRO A 203 -5.21 3.96 8.91
C PRO A 203 -4.54 2.69 9.44
N ILE A 204 -4.51 1.64 8.63
CA ILE A 204 -3.96 0.33 8.99
C ILE A 204 -3.07 -0.19 7.87
N ASP A 205 -1.84 -0.55 8.21
CA ASP A 205 -0.94 -1.32 7.36
C ASP A 205 -1.29 -2.80 7.47
N ILE A 206 -1.74 -3.42 6.38
CA ILE A 206 -2.14 -4.83 6.36
C ILE A 206 -0.96 -5.81 6.42
N ARG A 207 0.27 -5.36 6.17
CA ARG A 207 1.48 -6.19 6.23
C ARG A 207 1.97 -6.39 7.65
N THR A 208 1.91 -5.32 8.44
CA THR A 208 2.42 -5.29 9.82
C THR A 208 1.30 -5.25 10.86
N TRP A 209 0.07 -5.02 10.43
CA TRP A 209 -1.10 -4.73 11.26
C TRP A 209 -0.88 -3.55 12.22
N SER A 210 0.07 -2.68 11.87
CA SER A 210 0.24 -1.42 12.59
C SER A 210 -0.86 -0.45 12.21
N ALA A 211 -1.35 0.29 13.20
CA ALA A 211 -2.44 1.24 12.99
C ALA A 211 -2.16 2.54 13.76
N HIS A 212 -2.56 3.64 13.17
CA HIS A 212 -2.59 4.94 13.86
C HIS A 212 -3.99 5.17 14.41
N VAL A 213 -4.13 5.04 15.73
CA VAL A 213 -5.41 5.23 16.43
C VAL A 213 -5.43 6.59 17.11
N PRO A 214 -6.42 7.45 16.83
CA PRO A 214 -6.54 8.73 17.52
C PRO A 214 -6.61 8.59 19.04
N ALA A 215 -6.01 9.51 19.78
CA ALA A 215 -5.94 9.45 21.24
C ALA A 215 -7.31 9.47 21.92
N ASP A 216 -8.31 10.08 21.29
CA ASP A 216 -9.69 10.18 21.76
C ASP A 216 -10.60 9.05 21.24
N ALA A 217 -10.05 8.07 20.49
CA ALA A 217 -10.83 6.94 20.02
C ALA A 217 -11.43 6.14 21.18
N PRO A 218 -12.67 5.66 21.05
CA PRO A 218 -13.32 4.83 22.07
C PRO A 218 -12.47 3.60 22.42
N SER A 219 -12.52 3.17 23.70
CA SER A 219 -11.75 2.02 24.19
C SER A 219 -11.96 0.76 23.35
N LYS A 220 -13.20 0.53 22.89
CA LYS A 220 -13.55 -0.60 22.02
C LYS A 220 -12.91 -0.53 20.63
N VAL A 221 -12.72 0.66 20.04
CA VAL A 221 -12.00 0.81 18.78
C VAL A 221 -10.52 0.50 18.97
N ARG A 222 -9.95 0.92 20.10
CA ARG A 222 -8.57 0.55 20.47
C ARG A 222 -8.41 -0.95 20.68
N ALA A 223 -9.36 -1.59 21.37
CA ALA A 223 -9.37 -3.05 21.57
C ALA A 223 -9.51 -3.79 20.24
N LEU A 224 -10.37 -3.33 19.31
CA LEU A 224 -10.49 -3.87 17.97
C LEU A 224 -9.15 -3.86 17.23
N VAL A 225 -8.44 -2.72 17.25
CA VAL A 225 -7.14 -2.59 16.59
C VAL A 225 -6.09 -3.50 17.23
N GLN A 226 -6.06 -3.59 18.55
CA GLN A 226 -5.17 -4.53 19.26
C GLN A 226 -5.46 -5.98 18.87
N ARG A 227 -6.72 -6.37 18.74
CA ARG A 227 -7.14 -7.68 18.31
C ARG A 227 -6.72 -7.99 16.87
N LEU A 228 -6.89 -7.01 15.97
CA LEU A 228 -6.40 -7.11 14.60
C LEU A 228 -4.88 -7.33 14.52
N ARG A 229 -4.14 -6.81 15.47
CA ARG A 229 -2.69 -6.98 15.55
C ARG A 229 -2.28 -8.33 16.15
N ALA A 230 -3.07 -8.88 17.07
CA ALA A 230 -2.74 -10.10 17.81
C ALA A 230 -3.16 -11.41 17.11
N ALA A 231 -4.11 -11.35 16.19
CA ALA A 231 -4.59 -12.48 15.39
C ALA A 231 -3.71 -12.68 14.17
#